data_0d81364ce31b68c75e84f6e112a3738c
#
_entry.id   0d81364ce31b68c75e84f6e112a3738c
#
_cell.length_a   1.000
_cell.length_b   1.000
_cell.length_c   1.000
_cell.angle_alpha   90.00
_cell.angle_beta   90.00
_cell.angle_gamma   90.00
#
_symmetry.space_group_name_H-M   'P 1'
#
loop_
_entity.id
_entity.type
_entity.pdbx_description
1 polymer ?
#
loop_
_entity_poly.entity_id
_entity_poly.type
_entity_poly.pdbx_seq_one_letter_code
_entity_poly.pdbx_strand_id
1 'polypeptide(L)'
;GLVAIEGGTFTMGATMESVHYEWNNNPRKVTVSSFYMDQTEVSNLDYLEYINWLSRVYKDYPEVVKNALPDTLVWRKSLSYNEPMVEIYFRHPSYRDYPVVGVSWRQANDYALWRSDRVNEKILVDAGVLSYNNNQTKDNFFTTDSYLSGLYKSNATAQAGTTDVNNNVKMEDGILLPKYRLPTEAEWEYAALGLIGNTESENIVERKVYPWNSNGLRSNQPDYMGTMV
;
A
#
# COMPACT_ATOMS: atom_id res chain seq x y z
N GLY A 1 3.61 -8.94 -3.41
CA GLY A 1 2.18 -9.22 -3.29
C GLY A 1 1.70 -9.13 -1.85
N LEU A 2 0.39 -9.29 -1.65
CA LEU A 2 -0.22 -9.30 -0.32
C LEU A 2 0.12 -10.57 0.45
N VAL A 3 0.43 -10.41 1.73
CA VAL A 3 0.65 -11.51 2.70
C VAL A 3 -0.46 -11.44 3.75
N ALA A 4 -1.01 -12.61 4.10
CA ALA A 4 -1.98 -12.72 5.18
C ALA A 4 -1.26 -12.64 6.53
N ILE A 5 -1.71 -11.74 7.38
CA ILE A 5 -1.24 -11.59 8.76
C ILE A 5 -2.36 -12.07 9.68
N GLU A 6 -2.09 -13.14 10.42
CA GLU A 6 -3.04 -13.65 11.39
C GLU A 6 -3.17 -12.68 12.56
N GLY A 7 -4.39 -12.40 12.98
CA GLY A 7 -4.67 -11.49 14.09
C GLY A 7 -4.24 -12.06 15.43
N GLY A 8 -3.96 -11.16 16.37
CA GLY A 8 -3.54 -11.56 17.71
C GLY A 8 -3.43 -10.39 18.68
N THR A 9 -3.06 -10.69 19.90
CA THR A 9 -2.84 -9.68 20.94
C THR A 9 -1.35 -9.53 21.21
N PHE A 10 -0.86 -8.32 21.17
CA PHE A 10 0.55 -8.00 21.44
C PHE A 10 0.68 -6.79 22.35
N THR A 11 1.87 -6.53 22.81
CA THR A 11 2.18 -5.32 23.57
C THR A 11 2.82 -4.30 22.64
N MET A 12 2.07 -3.26 22.32
CA MET A 12 2.48 -2.13 21.49
C MET A 12 3.19 -1.07 22.35
N GLY A 13 4.14 -0.36 21.76
CA GLY A 13 4.79 0.79 22.37
C GLY A 13 6.27 0.60 22.66
N ALA A 14 6.92 1.65 23.20
CA ALA A 14 8.35 1.66 23.44
C ALA A 14 8.81 0.57 24.39
N THR A 15 9.96 -0.03 24.10
CA THR A 15 10.61 -0.98 25.00
C THR A 15 11.30 -0.25 26.16
N MET A 16 11.49 -0.94 27.27
CA MET A 16 12.25 -0.39 28.42
C MET A 16 13.71 -0.03 28.06
N GLU A 17 14.21 -0.58 26.96
CA GLU A 17 15.57 -0.35 26.46
C GLU A 17 15.67 0.91 25.57
N SER A 18 14.57 1.63 25.36
CA SER A 18 14.60 2.89 24.61
C SER A 18 15.39 3.95 25.39
N VAL A 19 16.50 4.38 24.81
CA VAL A 19 17.41 5.39 25.41
C VAL A 19 16.73 6.74 25.60
N HIS A 20 15.66 7.02 24.85
CA HIS A 20 14.99 8.33 24.83
C HIS A 20 13.98 8.52 25.96
N TYR A 21 13.59 7.45 26.68
CA TYR A 21 12.61 7.50 27.79
C TYR A 21 11.38 8.38 27.50
N GLU A 22 10.84 8.27 26.29
CA GLU A 22 9.67 9.04 25.91
C GLU A 22 8.42 8.50 26.59
N TRP A 23 7.78 9.32 27.43
CA TRP A 23 6.58 8.96 28.20
C TRP A 23 5.29 8.89 27.36
N ASN A 24 5.34 9.28 26.12
CA ASN A 24 4.19 9.34 25.19
C ASN A 24 3.88 8.00 24.52
N ASN A 25 4.77 7.02 24.60
CA ASN A 25 4.61 5.71 23.96
C ASN A 25 4.73 4.56 24.98
N ASN A 26 3.90 4.62 26.02
CA ASN A 26 3.88 3.59 27.06
C ASN A 26 3.40 2.24 26.52
N PRO A 27 3.99 1.11 27.01
CA PRO A 27 3.57 -0.23 26.66
C PRO A 27 2.11 -0.49 26.98
N ARG A 28 1.33 -0.92 25.97
CA ARG A 28 -0.08 -1.28 26.13
C ARG A 28 -0.43 -2.54 25.34
N LYS A 29 -1.32 -3.36 25.86
CA LYS A 29 -1.84 -4.51 25.14
C LYS A 29 -2.87 -4.05 24.11
N VAL A 30 -2.68 -4.49 22.87
CA VAL A 30 -3.57 -4.21 21.74
C VAL A 30 -3.90 -5.51 21.03
N THR A 31 -5.15 -5.69 20.66
CA THR A 31 -5.60 -6.81 19.82
C THR A 31 -5.82 -6.32 18.41
N VAL A 32 -5.21 -6.99 17.44
CA VAL A 32 -5.33 -6.70 16.02
C VAL A 32 -6.07 -7.85 15.36
N SER A 33 -7.06 -7.54 14.53
CA SER A 33 -7.75 -8.54 13.70
C SER A 33 -6.85 -8.99 12.55
N SER A 34 -7.11 -10.18 11.99
CA SER A 34 -6.40 -10.66 10.80
C SER A 34 -6.58 -9.68 9.63
N PHE A 35 -5.52 -9.45 8.88
CA PHE A 35 -5.51 -8.52 7.75
C PHE A 35 -4.50 -8.96 6.68
N TYR A 36 -4.57 -8.32 5.53
CA TYR A 36 -3.57 -8.48 4.48
C TYR A 36 -2.69 -7.23 4.42
N MET A 37 -1.39 -7.44 4.26
CA MET A 37 -0.41 -6.37 4.09
C MET A 37 0.49 -6.68 2.90
N ASP A 38 0.95 -5.64 2.21
CA ASP A 38 1.98 -5.82 1.19
C ASP A 38 3.28 -6.29 1.84
N GLN A 39 3.95 -7.22 1.17
CA GLN A 39 5.22 -7.77 1.64
C GLN A 39 6.36 -6.74 1.65
N THR A 40 6.27 -5.76 0.79
CA THR A 40 7.24 -4.67 0.62
C THR A 40 6.50 -3.35 0.55
N GLU A 41 7.20 -2.26 0.75
CA GLU A 41 6.69 -0.92 0.49
C GLU A 41 6.29 -0.77 -0.99
N VAL A 42 5.44 0.21 -1.27
CA VAL A 42 5.05 0.57 -2.65
C VAL A 42 6.29 1.03 -3.41
N SER A 43 6.58 0.38 -4.53
CA SER A 43 7.74 0.69 -5.35
C SER A 43 7.56 1.98 -6.18
N ASN A 44 8.67 2.54 -6.64
CA ASN A 44 8.64 3.64 -7.59
C ASN A 44 7.90 3.26 -8.87
N LEU A 45 8.00 2.01 -9.32
CA LEU A 45 7.30 1.52 -10.51
C LEU A 45 5.79 1.56 -10.30
N ASP A 46 5.30 0.99 -9.20
CA ASP A 46 3.87 0.96 -8.90
C ASP A 46 3.29 2.38 -8.79
N TYR A 47 4.05 3.28 -8.18
CA TYR A 47 3.62 4.68 -8.07
C TYR A 47 3.68 5.43 -9.41
N LEU A 48 4.65 5.11 -10.28
CA LEU A 48 4.71 5.63 -11.64
C LEU A 48 3.52 5.16 -12.50
N GLU A 49 3.04 3.95 -12.31
CA GLU A 49 1.82 3.46 -12.97
C GLU A 49 0.60 4.31 -12.58
N TYR A 50 0.49 4.66 -11.30
CA TYR A 50 -0.55 5.58 -10.83
C TYR A 50 -0.43 6.96 -11.47
N ILE A 51 0.74 7.56 -11.51
CA ILE A 51 1.00 8.85 -12.15
C ILE A 51 0.67 8.80 -13.65
N ASN A 52 1.05 7.72 -14.33
CA ASN A 52 0.74 7.52 -15.75
C ASN A 52 -0.77 7.44 -15.97
N TRP A 53 -1.48 6.67 -15.13
CA TRP A 53 -2.93 6.59 -15.21
C TRP A 53 -3.59 7.97 -15.01
N LEU A 54 -3.16 8.73 -14.00
CA LEU A 54 -3.65 10.10 -13.78
C LEU A 54 -3.40 10.99 -14.98
N SER A 55 -2.23 10.96 -15.58
CA SER A 55 -1.87 11.80 -16.73
C SER A 55 -2.73 11.50 -17.96
N ARG A 56 -3.17 10.26 -18.11
CA ARG A 56 -4.03 9.82 -19.20
C ARG A 56 -5.49 10.20 -18.97
N VAL A 57 -6.01 9.95 -17.77
CA VAL A 57 -7.42 10.19 -17.42
C VAL A 57 -7.71 11.67 -17.21
N TYR A 58 -6.79 12.39 -16.57
CA TYR A 58 -6.92 13.81 -16.26
C TYR A 58 -6.07 14.70 -17.18
N LYS A 59 -6.05 14.36 -18.48
CA LYS A 59 -5.23 15.06 -19.48
C LYS A 59 -5.42 16.58 -19.49
N ASP A 60 -6.65 17.05 -19.28
CA ASP A 60 -7.02 18.47 -19.28
C ASP A 60 -6.82 19.14 -17.91
N TYR A 61 -6.34 18.38 -16.91
CA TYR A 61 -6.16 18.84 -15.54
C TYR A 61 -4.74 18.51 -15.03
N PRO A 62 -3.71 19.19 -15.56
CA PRO A 62 -2.31 18.87 -15.23
C PRO A 62 -1.99 19.07 -13.74
N GLU A 63 -2.78 19.87 -13.04
CA GLU A 63 -2.62 20.11 -11.61
C GLU A 63 -2.86 18.85 -10.76
N VAL A 64 -3.76 17.95 -11.21
CA VAL A 64 -4.01 16.67 -10.52
C VAL A 64 -2.73 15.84 -10.53
N VAL A 65 -2.09 15.73 -11.68
CA VAL A 65 -0.82 15.01 -11.83
C VAL A 65 0.27 15.67 -11.00
N LYS A 66 0.38 16.99 -11.06
CA LYS A 66 1.39 17.75 -10.29
C LYS A 66 1.25 17.52 -8.78
N ASN A 67 0.02 17.53 -8.28
CA ASN A 67 -0.26 17.31 -6.86
C ASN A 67 -0.01 15.86 -6.41
N ALA A 68 0.00 14.91 -7.33
CA ALA A 68 0.29 13.50 -7.05
C ALA A 68 1.78 13.17 -7.11
N LEU A 69 2.61 14.03 -7.72
CA LEU A 69 4.06 13.78 -7.81
C LEU A 69 4.72 13.81 -6.43
N PRO A 70 5.62 12.85 -6.14
CA PRO A 70 6.41 12.85 -4.92
C PRO A 70 7.31 14.10 -4.83
N ASP A 71 7.54 14.57 -3.62
CA ASP A 71 8.52 15.62 -3.36
C ASP A 71 9.94 15.04 -3.41
N THR A 72 10.65 15.31 -4.50
CA THR A 72 12.03 14.84 -4.68
C THR A 72 13.06 15.64 -3.86
N LEU A 73 12.67 16.81 -3.32
CA LEU A 73 13.58 17.63 -2.53
C LEU A 73 13.90 17.04 -1.15
N VAL A 74 13.17 16.01 -0.73
CA VAL A 74 13.47 15.25 0.50
C VAL A 74 14.89 14.68 0.53
N TRP A 75 15.51 14.50 -0.62
CA TRP A 75 16.88 14.04 -0.75
C TRP A 75 17.95 15.12 -0.42
N ARG A 76 17.58 16.40 -0.45
CA ARG A 76 18.49 17.49 -0.11
C ARG A 76 18.73 17.55 1.39
N LYS A 77 19.93 17.23 1.80
CA LYS A 77 20.38 17.35 3.19
C LYS A 77 21.65 18.19 3.22
N SER A 78 21.75 19.10 4.19
CA SER A 78 22.83 20.09 4.31
C SER A 78 24.25 19.49 4.44
N LEU A 79 24.35 18.24 4.89
CA LEU A 79 25.64 17.58 5.14
C LEU A 79 25.88 16.34 4.26
N SER A 80 25.05 16.11 3.24
CA SER A 80 25.21 14.99 2.32
C SER A 80 25.00 15.40 0.87
N TYR A 81 25.87 14.89 -0.01
CA TYR A 81 25.76 15.12 -1.45
C TYR A 81 24.79 14.12 -2.07
N ASN A 82 23.50 14.39 -1.95
CA ASN A 82 22.42 13.57 -2.52
C ASN A 82 21.70 14.25 -3.69
N GLU A 83 22.26 15.33 -4.23
CA GLU A 83 21.63 16.08 -5.33
C GLU A 83 21.29 15.22 -6.54
N PRO A 84 22.11 14.24 -6.98
CA PRO A 84 21.73 13.36 -8.08
C PRO A 84 20.43 12.58 -7.79
N MET A 85 20.16 12.22 -6.54
CA MET A 85 18.92 11.49 -6.17
C MET A 85 17.66 12.32 -6.38
N VAL A 86 17.74 13.65 -6.28
CA VAL A 86 16.61 14.55 -6.55
C VAL A 86 16.04 14.34 -7.96
N GLU A 87 16.91 14.09 -8.91
CA GLU A 87 16.53 13.94 -10.32
C GLU A 87 16.27 12.49 -10.72
N ILE A 88 17.11 11.56 -10.24
CA ILE A 88 17.15 10.20 -10.78
C ILE A 88 16.33 9.19 -9.96
N TYR A 89 16.21 9.36 -8.65
CA TYR A 89 15.65 8.32 -7.78
C TYR A 89 14.25 7.84 -8.20
N PHE A 90 13.35 8.77 -8.49
CA PHE A 90 11.98 8.41 -8.86
C PHE A 90 11.83 8.00 -10.32
N ARG A 91 12.74 8.42 -11.21
CA ARG A 91 12.56 8.31 -12.66
C ARG A 91 13.45 7.26 -13.32
N HIS A 92 14.61 6.99 -12.74
CA HIS A 92 15.60 6.12 -13.37
C HIS A 92 15.24 4.64 -13.22
N PRO A 93 15.38 3.82 -14.28
CA PRO A 93 15.02 2.40 -14.26
C PRO A 93 15.68 1.57 -13.15
N SER A 94 16.90 1.93 -12.75
CA SER A 94 17.65 1.21 -11.69
C SER A 94 16.99 1.30 -10.31
N TYR A 95 16.09 2.28 -10.09
CA TYR A 95 15.40 2.47 -8.82
C TYR A 95 13.92 2.09 -8.88
N ARG A 96 13.48 1.38 -9.93
CA ARG A 96 12.05 1.02 -10.10
C ARG A 96 11.50 0.18 -8.97
N ASP A 97 12.29 -0.77 -8.49
CA ASP A 97 11.90 -1.69 -7.43
C ASP A 97 12.21 -1.17 -6.02
N TYR A 98 12.74 0.06 -5.93
CA TYR A 98 12.98 0.74 -4.66
C TYR A 98 11.70 1.43 -4.17
N PRO A 99 11.55 1.61 -2.83
CA PRO A 99 10.34 2.22 -2.27
C PRO A 99 10.18 3.67 -2.73
N VAL A 100 8.95 4.10 -2.98
CA VAL A 100 8.66 5.50 -3.28
C VAL A 100 8.90 6.38 -2.05
N VAL A 101 9.60 7.50 -2.23
CA VAL A 101 9.99 8.43 -1.18
C VAL A 101 9.48 9.83 -1.51
N GLY A 102 9.17 10.62 -0.47
CA GLY A 102 8.67 11.99 -0.64
C GLY A 102 7.16 12.07 -0.90
N VAL A 103 6.42 11.04 -0.48
CA VAL A 103 4.97 10.97 -0.60
C VAL A 103 4.33 11.43 0.70
N SER A 104 3.39 12.35 0.63
CA SER A 104 2.58 12.77 1.77
C SER A 104 1.52 11.72 2.12
N TRP A 105 1.00 11.78 3.35
CA TRP A 105 -0.10 10.91 3.79
C TRP A 105 -1.31 10.96 2.85
N ARG A 106 -1.67 12.16 2.36
CA ARG A 106 -2.78 12.33 1.43
C ARG A 106 -2.52 11.62 0.11
N GLN A 107 -1.35 11.82 -0.47
CA GLN A 107 -0.95 11.16 -1.72
C GLN A 107 -0.94 9.64 -1.58
N ALA A 108 -0.48 9.12 -0.43
CA ALA A 108 -0.48 7.68 -0.15
C ALA A 108 -1.92 7.12 -0.05
N ASN A 109 -2.85 7.85 0.57
CA ASN A 109 -4.26 7.45 0.60
C ASN A 109 -4.91 7.51 -0.78
N ASP A 110 -4.65 8.55 -1.56
CA ASP A 110 -5.18 8.69 -2.92
C ASP A 110 -4.67 7.53 -3.81
N TYR A 111 -3.39 7.15 -3.66
CA TYR A 111 -2.84 5.95 -4.30
C TYR A 111 -3.56 4.67 -3.86
N ALA A 112 -3.80 4.48 -2.57
CA ALA A 112 -4.47 3.29 -2.05
C ALA A 112 -5.91 3.15 -2.58
N LEU A 113 -6.64 4.26 -2.67
CA LEU A 113 -7.98 4.30 -3.27
C LEU A 113 -7.92 3.97 -4.77
N TRP A 114 -7.00 4.58 -5.52
CA TRP A 114 -6.80 4.27 -6.93
C TRP A 114 -6.47 2.77 -7.14
N ARG A 115 -5.57 2.22 -6.34
CA ARG A 115 -5.23 0.79 -6.40
C ARG A 115 -6.44 -0.10 -6.15
N SER A 116 -7.28 0.26 -5.16
CA SER A 116 -8.53 -0.46 -4.87
C SER A 116 -9.42 -0.55 -6.11
N ASP A 117 -9.60 0.57 -6.79
CA ASP A 117 -10.43 0.63 -7.98
C ASP A 117 -9.84 -0.16 -9.15
N ARG A 118 -8.52 -0.06 -9.37
CA ARG A 118 -7.86 -0.82 -10.46
C ARG A 118 -7.89 -2.32 -10.23
N VAL A 119 -7.70 -2.77 -8.99
CA VAL A 119 -7.76 -4.20 -8.65
C VAL A 119 -9.17 -4.74 -8.83
N ASN A 120 -10.19 -4.04 -8.33
CA ASN A 120 -11.58 -4.46 -8.49
C ASN A 120 -12.04 -4.41 -9.96
N GLU A 121 -11.63 -3.39 -10.73
CA GLU A 121 -11.88 -3.36 -12.18
C GLU A 121 -11.30 -4.60 -12.86
N LYS A 122 -10.04 -4.93 -12.54
CA LYS A 122 -9.39 -6.11 -13.12
C LYS A 122 -10.11 -7.41 -12.75
N ILE A 123 -10.52 -7.57 -11.49
CA ILE A 123 -11.27 -8.75 -11.04
C ILE A 123 -12.57 -8.90 -11.83
N LEU A 124 -13.32 -7.81 -12.02
CA LEU A 124 -14.56 -7.82 -12.79
C LEU A 124 -14.34 -8.13 -14.29
N VAL A 125 -13.24 -7.65 -14.85
CA VAL A 125 -12.86 -7.96 -16.23
C VAL A 125 -12.45 -9.43 -16.37
N ASP A 126 -11.63 -9.94 -15.46
CA ASP A 126 -11.15 -11.32 -15.46
C ASP A 126 -12.33 -12.30 -15.23
N ALA A 127 -13.34 -11.90 -14.46
CA ALA A 127 -14.58 -12.64 -14.26
C ALA A 127 -15.57 -12.53 -15.46
N GLY A 128 -15.24 -11.74 -16.48
CA GLY A 128 -16.11 -11.54 -17.67
C GLY A 128 -17.36 -10.70 -17.40
N VAL A 129 -17.45 -10.05 -16.23
CA VAL A 129 -18.58 -9.20 -15.85
C VAL A 129 -18.48 -7.82 -16.50
N LEU A 130 -17.24 -7.34 -16.66
CA LEU A 130 -16.94 -6.02 -17.20
C LEU A 130 -15.99 -6.13 -18.41
N SER A 131 -16.18 -5.28 -19.40
CA SER A 131 -15.21 -5.14 -20.49
C SER A 131 -14.22 -4.03 -20.16
N TYR A 132 -12.92 -4.29 -20.38
CA TYR A 132 -11.88 -3.30 -20.11
C TYR A 132 -12.05 -2.05 -20.98
N ASN A 133 -12.08 -0.89 -20.34
CA ASN A 133 -12.20 0.40 -21.03
C ASN A 133 -10.84 1.08 -21.14
N ASN A 134 -10.23 1.03 -22.33
CA ASN A 134 -8.96 1.70 -22.63
C ASN A 134 -9.08 3.23 -22.71
N ASN A 135 -10.27 3.77 -22.91
CA ASN A 135 -10.55 5.18 -23.16
C ASN A 135 -11.18 5.85 -21.93
N GLN A 136 -10.65 5.55 -20.75
CA GLN A 136 -11.12 6.21 -19.53
C GLN A 136 -10.75 7.69 -19.55
N THR A 137 -11.72 8.54 -19.17
CA THR A 137 -11.57 9.99 -19.03
C THR A 137 -12.06 10.40 -17.65
N LYS A 138 -11.82 11.65 -17.25
CA LYS A 138 -12.28 12.21 -15.97
C LYS A 138 -13.78 11.93 -15.69
N ASP A 139 -14.62 11.93 -16.72
CA ASP A 139 -16.07 11.78 -16.56
C ASP A 139 -16.53 10.30 -16.70
N ASN A 140 -15.63 9.42 -17.13
CA ASN A 140 -15.95 8.02 -17.38
C ASN A 140 -14.77 7.10 -17.03
N PHE A 141 -14.31 7.13 -15.80
CA PHE A 141 -13.38 6.13 -15.28
C PHE A 141 -14.08 5.23 -14.26
N PHE A 142 -13.59 4.03 -14.15
CA PHE A 142 -14.10 3.07 -13.17
C PHE A 142 -13.72 3.48 -11.75
N THR A 143 -14.70 3.50 -10.86
CA THR A 143 -14.51 3.43 -9.42
C THR A 143 -15.41 2.35 -8.85
N THR A 144 -14.93 1.65 -7.83
CA THR A 144 -15.71 0.61 -7.15
C THR A 144 -17.04 1.16 -6.63
N ASP A 145 -17.02 2.37 -6.06
CA ASP A 145 -18.21 3.02 -5.53
C ASP A 145 -19.21 3.38 -6.62
N SER A 146 -18.77 3.88 -7.79
CA SER A 146 -19.66 4.18 -8.91
C SER A 146 -20.26 2.92 -9.54
N TYR A 147 -19.50 1.84 -9.59
CA TYR A 147 -19.98 0.54 -10.04
C TYR A 147 -21.06 -0.03 -9.12
N LEU A 148 -20.80 -0.08 -7.81
CA LEU A 148 -21.75 -0.57 -6.81
C LEU A 148 -23.02 0.27 -6.74
N SER A 149 -22.92 1.58 -7.00
CA SER A 149 -24.07 2.50 -7.06
C SER A 149 -24.86 2.40 -8.38
N GLY A 150 -24.41 1.61 -9.36
CA GLY A 150 -25.01 1.52 -10.68
C GLY A 150 -24.81 2.76 -11.56
N LEU A 151 -23.93 3.67 -11.17
CA LEU A 151 -23.65 4.90 -11.90
C LEU A 151 -22.59 4.69 -13.00
N TYR A 152 -21.74 3.69 -12.88
CA TYR A 152 -20.73 3.39 -13.88
C TYR A 152 -21.36 2.72 -15.09
N LYS A 153 -21.30 3.39 -16.24
CA LYS A 153 -21.72 2.85 -17.53
C LYS A 153 -20.48 2.40 -18.30
N SER A 154 -20.30 1.09 -18.38
CA SER A 154 -19.32 0.52 -19.28
C SER A 154 -19.71 0.88 -20.72
N ASN A 155 -18.75 1.41 -21.51
CA ASN A 155 -18.92 1.59 -22.95
C ASN A 155 -18.81 0.24 -23.70
N ALA A 156 -19.00 -0.87 -23.03
CA ALA A 156 -19.13 -2.15 -23.66
C ALA A 156 -20.35 -2.07 -24.57
N THR A 157 -20.11 -1.98 -25.85
CA THR A 157 -21.07 -2.38 -26.87
C THR A 157 -21.55 -3.75 -26.44
N ALA A 158 -22.78 -3.82 -25.99
CA ALA A 158 -23.43 -5.08 -25.68
C ALA A 158 -23.21 -5.99 -26.88
N GLN A 159 -22.33 -6.98 -26.74
CA GLN A 159 -22.33 -8.08 -27.69
C GLN A 159 -23.72 -8.71 -27.58
N ALA A 160 -24.50 -8.52 -28.63
CA ALA A 160 -25.85 -8.96 -28.76
C ALA A 160 -25.96 -10.42 -28.31
N GLY A 161 -26.66 -10.69 -27.23
CA GLY A 161 -27.04 -12.04 -26.87
C GLY A 161 -27.27 -12.37 -25.41
N THR A 162 -26.90 -11.55 -24.46
CA THR A 162 -27.20 -11.83 -23.05
C THR A 162 -28.03 -10.69 -22.45
N THR A 163 -29.32 -10.95 -22.41
CA THR A 163 -30.33 -10.10 -21.75
C THR A 163 -30.30 -10.34 -20.23
N ASP A 164 -29.26 -9.92 -19.54
CA ASP A 164 -29.31 -9.78 -18.10
C ASP A 164 -28.48 -8.56 -17.68
N VAL A 165 -29.09 -7.40 -17.88
CA VAL A 165 -28.54 -6.06 -17.63
C VAL A 165 -28.46 -5.74 -16.11
N ASN A 166 -28.74 -6.69 -15.22
CA ASN A 166 -28.89 -6.43 -13.78
C ASN A 166 -28.05 -7.33 -12.87
N ASN A 167 -27.05 -8.00 -13.37
CA ASN A 167 -26.16 -8.76 -12.49
C ASN A 167 -24.94 -7.93 -12.06
N ASN A 168 -25.19 -6.76 -11.45
CA ASN A 168 -24.13 -6.03 -10.77
C ASN A 168 -23.64 -6.88 -9.59
N VAL A 169 -22.38 -7.29 -9.65
CA VAL A 169 -21.71 -7.94 -8.53
C VAL A 169 -21.77 -7.03 -7.31
N LYS A 170 -22.23 -7.57 -6.20
CA LYS A 170 -22.31 -6.87 -4.91
C LYS A 170 -21.10 -7.20 -4.05
N MET A 171 -20.82 -6.37 -3.05
CA MET A 171 -19.77 -6.69 -2.08
C MET A 171 -20.03 -8.00 -1.32
N GLU A 172 -21.32 -8.35 -1.11
CA GLU A 172 -21.76 -9.57 -0.43
C GLU A 172 -21.43 -10.85 -1.22
N ASP A 173 -21.22 -10.76 -2.52
CA ASP A 173 -20.87 -11.89 -3.37
C ASP A 173 -19.42 -12.37 -3.16
N GLY A 174 -18.62 -11.60 -2.40
CA GLY A 174 -17.24 -11.95 -2.06
C GLY A 174 -16.24 -11.92 -3.23
N ILE A 175 -16.65 -11.36 -4.38
CA ILE A 175 -15.81 -11.23 -5.58
C ILE A 175 -14.94 -9.97 -5.48
N LEU A 176 -15.54 -8.86 -5.05
CA LEU A 176 -14.84 -7.60 -4.90
C LEU A 176 -14.04 -7.57 -3.60
N LEU A 177 -12.85 -7.00 -3.68
CA LEU A 177 -12.00 -6.80 -2.51
C LEU A 177 -12.36 -5.51 -1.78
N PRO A 178 -12.20 -5.48 -0.45
CA PRO A 178 -12.32 -4.27 0.34
C PRO A 178 -11.24 -3.25 -0.07
N LYS A 179 -11.45 -1.99 0.30
CA LYS A 179 -10.54 -0.90 -0.06
C LYS A 179 -9.17 -1.09 0.58
N TYR A 180 -8.12 -0.90 -0.21
CA TYR A 180 -6.77 -0.73 0.30
C TYR A 180 -6.69 0.57 1.10
N ARG A 181 -5.92 0.56 2.15
CA ARG A 181 -5.67 1.71 3.01
C ARG A 181 -4.28 1.63 3.62
N LEU A 182 -3.81 2.71 4.17
CA LEU A 182 -2.63 2.67 5.01
C LEU A 182 -2.92 1.83 6.28
N PRO A 183 -1.96 1.04 6.75
CA PRO A 183 -2.09 0.33 8.00
C PRO A 183 -2.23 1.31 9.16
N THR A 184 -2.90 0.89 10.20
CA THR A 184 -2.84 1.58 11.49
C THR A 184 -1.46 1.35 12.12
N GLU A 185 -1.06 2.21 13.05
CA GLU A 185 0.20 2.04 13.79
C GLU A 185 0.29 0.66 14.46
N ALA A 186 -0.83 0.19 15.04
CA ALA A 186 -0.89 -1.13 15.66
C ALA A 186 -0.72 -2.27 14.66
N GLU A 187 -1.35 -2.20 13.50
CA GLU A 187 -1.19 -3.20 12.44
C GLU A 187 0.25 -3.22 11.91
N TRP A 188 0.83 -2.04 11.73
CA TRP A 188 2.20 -1.91 11.24
C TRP A 188 3.21 -2.48 12.24
N GLU A 189 3.12 -2.10 13.52
CA GLU A 189 4.02 -2.59 14.57
C GLU A 189 3.84 -4.11 14.78
N TYR A 190 2.59 -4.60 14.75
CA TYR A 190 2.29 -6.02 14.85
C TYR A 190 2.93 -6.82 13.72
N ALA A 191 2.81 -6.36 12.49
CA ALA A 191 3.41 -7.00 11.33
C ALA A 191 4.95 -6.92 11.36
N ALA A 192 5.51 -5.76 11.76
CA ALA A 192 6.95 -5.55 11.82
C ALA A 192 7.63 -6.41 12.90
N LEU A 193 6.98 -6.62 14.04
CA LEU A 193 7.48 -7.49 15.10
C LEU A 193 7.53 -8.96 14.68
N GLY A 194 6.78 -9.31 13.62
CA GLY A 194 6.83 -10.63 13.00
C GLY A 194 6.68 -11.71 14.07
N LEU A 195 5.53 -11.75 14.74
CA LEU A 195 5.24 -12.75 15.80
C LEU A 195 5.32 -14.21 15.33
N ILE A 196 5.87 -14.39 14.14
CA ILE A 196 6.26 -15.67 13.56
C ILE A 196 7.32 -16.31 14.46
N GLY A 197 6.93 -17.34 15.16
CA GLY A 197 7.79 -18.06 16.11
C GLY A 197 7.51 -17.77 17.56
N ASN A 198 6.50 -17.00 17.87
CA ASN A 198 5.84 -17.11 19.15
C ASN A 198 5.20 -18.48 19.19
N THR A 199 5.81 -19.37 19.95
CA THR A 199 5.33 -20.74 20.18
C THR A 199 4.07 -20.70 21.05
N GLU A 200 3.31 -21.81 21.09
CA GLU A 200 2.06 -21.94 21.84
C GLU A 200 2.13 -21.57 23.33
N SER A 201 3.35 -21.36 23.87
CA SER A 201 3.59 -20.95 25.26
C SER A 201 3.86 -19.46 25.48
N GLU A 202 3.37 -18.63 24.65
CA GLU A 202 3.64 -17.21 24.41
C GLU A 202 3.46 -16.19 25.54
N ASN A 203 3.51 -16.59 26.75
CA ASN A 203 3.42 -15.63 27.85
C ASN A 203 4.70 -14.78 28.03
N ILE A 204 5.77 -15.12 27.30
CA ILE A 204 7.05 -14.43 27.37
C ILE A 204 7.47 -14.02 25.96
N VAL A 205 6.90 -12.94 25.46
CA VAL A 205 7.44 -12.26 24.30
C VAL A 205 8.64 -11.46 24.74
N GLU A 206 9.84 -11.94 24.43
CA GLU A 206 11.01 -11.06 24.47
C GLU A 206 10.75 -9.90 23.51
N ARG A 207 10.69 -8.70 24.05
CA ARG A 207 10.43 -7.49 23.26
C ARG A 207 11.66 -7.22 22.42
N LYS A 208 11.59 -7.61 21.18
CA LYS A 208 12.63 -7.29 20.20
C LYS A 208 12.65 -5.79 19.97
N VAL A 209 13.82 -5.20 20.07
CA VAL A 209 14.02 -3.77 19.74
C VAL A 209 13.88 -3.56 18.23
N TYR A 210 14.25 -4.57 17.44
CA TYR A 210 14.19 -4.54 15.97
C TYR A 210 13.42 -5.76 15.43
N PRO A 211 12.84 -5.68 14.24
CA PRO A 211 12.15 -6.79 13.59
C PRO A 211 13.04 -8.04 13.40
N TRP A 212 14.33 -7.84 13.23
CA TRP A 212 15.31 -8.92 13.16
C TRP A 212 15.76 -9.32 14.58
N ASN A 213 16.11 -10.57 14.75
CA ASN A 213 16.48 -11.13 16.05
C ASN A 213 17.86 -10.66 16.55
N SER A 214 18.03 -9.36 16.74
CA SER A 214 19.26 -8.74 17.21
C SER A 214 18.92 -7.48 18.02
N ASN A 215 19.74 -7.18 19.02
CA ASN A 215 19.66 -5.95 19.82
C ASN A 215 20.38 -4.75 19.15
N GLY A 216 20.96 -4.94 17.98
CA GLY A 216 21.70 -3.92 17.24
C GLY A 216 21.10 -3.62 15.87
N LEU A 217 21.36 -2.40 15.39
CA LEU A 217 20.98 -1.96 14.04
C LEU A 217 21.54 -2.84 12.91
N ARG A 218 22.63 -3.57 13.18
CA ARG A 218 23.28 -4.47 12.23
C ARG A 218 23.41 -5.85 12.84
N SER A 219 23.11 -6.88 12.07
CA SER A 219 23.37 -8.26 12.44
C SER A 219 24.66 -8.75 11.77
N ASN A 220 25.49 -9.44 12.53
CA ASN A 220 26.70 -10.11 12.01
C ASN A 220 26.42 -11.54 11.53
N GLN A 221 25.17 -11.98 11.57
CA GLN A 221 24.82 -13.34 11.12
C GLN A 221 24.63 -13.35 9.61
N PRO A 222 25.34 -14.23 8.87
CA PRO A 222 25.29 -14.24 7.40
C PRO A 222 23.94 -14.66 6.82
N ASP A 223 23.09 -15.30 7.61
CA ASP A 223 21.79 -15.83 7.16
C ASP A 223 20.65 -14.80 7.24
N TYR A 224 20.89 -13.65 7.83
CA TYR A 224 19.96 -12.55 7.81
C TYR A 224 20.34 -11.59 6.68
N MET A 225 19.60 -11.63 5.60
CA MET A 225 19.52 -10.52 4.66
C MET A 225 18.85 -9.32 5.36
N GLY A 226 19.38 -8.97 6.51
CA GLY A 226 19.02 -7.78 7.24
C GLY A 226 19.71 -6.61 6.57
N THR A 227 18.92 -5.73 6.11
CA THR A 227 19.17 -4.36 5.71
C THR A 227 20.57 -3.87 6.09
N MET A 228 21.47 -3.91 5.11
CA MET A 228 22.57 -2.96 5.13
C MET A 228 21.97 -1.59 4.79
N VAL A 229 21.73 -0.79 5.80
CA VAL A 229 21.49 0.63 5.65
C VAL A 229 22.81 1.34 5.69
#